data_c75d92e50c53ccf5541072ae4a341019
#
_entry.id   c75d92e50c53ccf5541072ae4a341019
#
_cell.length_a   1.000
_cell.length_b   1.000
_cell.length_c   1.000
_cell.angle_alpha   90.00
_cell.angle_beta   90.00
_cell.angle_gamma   90.00
#
_symmetry.space_group_name_H-M   'P 1'
#
loop_
_entity.id
_entity.type
_entity.pdbx_description
1 polymer ?
#
loop_
_entity_poly.entity_id
_entity_poly.type
_entity_poly.pdbx_seq_one_letter_code
_entity_poly.pdbx_strand_id
1 'polypeptide(L)'
;VQRDSHFDMGESHYHPYYEFYYLLSGQCRCFISHSIYQLFPGDLIMIPPSVLHRVLYETKRPAERINIFFSEDYLHRVSAAGGPDLCAGLFSRSRLTIPSSSRPQLERLMTRLRLESESSDPYAPLMTKSLFSELLVEIARCQDVHQTPQFLDETSTAIQESARYIYEHYEEPV
;
A
#
# COMPACT_ATOMS: atom_id res chain seq x y z
N VAL A 1 0.93 -13.27 -2.82
CA VAL A 1 -0.09 -14.24 -3.23
C VAL A 1 -0.38 -14.02 -4.71
N GLN A 2 -0.23 -15.07 -5.52
CA GLN A 2 -0.63 -15.09 -6.93
C GLN A 2 -2.15 -15.25 -7.00
N ARG A 3 -2.83 -14.44 -7.79
CA ARG A 3 -4.28 -14.52 -8.01
C ARG A 3 -4.61 -14.58 -9.48
N ASP A 4 -5.63 -15.37 -9.84
CA ASP A 4 -6.13 -15.48 -11.20
C ASP A 4 -6.75 -14.18 -11.70
N SER A 5 -6.76 -14.02 -13.01
CA SER A 5 -7.20 -12.83 -13.77
C SER A 5 -8.66 -12.41 -13.54
N HIS A 6 -9.44 -13.18 -12.80
CA HIS A 6 -10.84 -12.92 -12.50
C HIS A 6 -11.12 -12.72 -11.01
N PHE A 7 -10.07 -12.56 -10.18
CA PHE A 7 -10.29 -12.26 -8.78
C PHE A 7 -10.68 -10.79 -8.63
N ASP A 8 -11.95 -10.54 -8.63
CA ASP A 8 -12.55 -9.32 -8.15
C ASP A 8 -12.77 -9.45 -6.63
N MET A 9 -12.29 -8.50 -5.84
CA MET A 9 -12.79 -8.32 -4.49
C MET A 9 -14.22 -7.83 -4.65
N GLY A 10 -15.21 -8.76 -4.59
CA GLY A 10 -16.60 -8.51 -4.94
C GLY A 10 -17.24 -7.26 -4.34
N GLU A 11 -16.72 -6.77 -3.19
CA GLU A 11 -17.21 -5.59 -2.47
C GLU A 11 -16.07 -4.76 -1.91
N SER A 12 -16.33 -3.46 -1.73
CA SER A 12 -15.47 -2.58 -0.95
C SER A 12 -15.48 -3.03 0.51
N HIS A 13 -14.33 -3.04 1.16
CA HIS A 13 -14.19 -3.46 2.54
C HIS A 13 -13.25 -2.54 3.33
N TYR A 14 -13.26 -2.68 4.63
CA TYR A 14 -12.35 -2.03 5.56
C TYR A 14 -11.92 -3.02 6.65
N HIS A 15 -10.83 -2.71 7.32
CA HIS A 15 -10.29 -3.54 8.41
C HIS A 15 -9.59 -2.67 9.48
N PRO A 16 -9.41 -3.18 10.73
CA PRO A 16 -8.87 -2.40 11.84
C PRO A 16 -7.34 -2.36 11.90
N TYR A 17 -6.64 -2.71 10.86
CA TYR A 17 -5.19 -2.75 10.78
C TYR A 17 -4.68 -1.98 9.55
N TYR A 18 -3.40 -1.64 9.56
CA TYR A 18 -2.70 -1.07 8.41
C TYR A 18 -2.43 -2.14 7.36
N GLU A 19 -2.46 -1.75 6.09
CA GLU A 19 -2.08 -2.61 4.97
C GLU A 19 -1.09 -1.90 4.05
N PHE A 20 -0.01 -2.59 3.71
CA PHE A 20 0.81 -2.31 2.54
C PHE A 20 0.43 -3.28 1.44
N TYR A 21 -0.01 -2.76 0.31
CA TYR A 21 -0.30 -3.50 -0.89
C TYR A 21 0.74 -3.14 -1.96
N TYR A 22 1.66 -4.05 -2.26
CA TYR A 22 2.71 -3.85 -3.24
C TYR A 22 2.47 -4.71 -4.48
N LEU A 23 2.39 -4.10 -5.67
CA LEU A 23 2.16 -4.81 -6.93
C LEU A 23 3.50 -5.24 -7.55
N LEU A 24 3.72 -6.56 -7.64
CA LEU A 24 4.91 -7.17 -8.25
C LEU A 24 4.80 -7.27 -9.76
N SER A 25 3.62 -7.71 -10.26
CA SER A 25 3.37 -7.89 -11.69
C SER A 25 1.90 -7.73 -12.03
N GLY A 26 1.60 -7.50 -13.32
CA GLY A 26 0.25 -7.25 -13.80
C GLY A 26 -0.19 -5.81 -13.63
N GLN A 27 -1.49 -5.56 -13.68
CA GLN A 27 -2.13 -4.24 -13.50
C GLN A 27 -3.44 -4.41 -12.77
N CYS A 28 -3.80 -3.42 -11.94
CA CYS A 28 -5.09 -3.37 -11.27
C CYS A 28 -5.51 -1.92 -11.00
N ARG A 29 -6.78 -1.72 -10.73
CA ARG A 29 -7.28 -0.46 -10.17
C ARG A 29 -7.51 -0.63 -8.68
N CYS A 30 -7.12 0.36 -7.90
CA CYS A 30 -7.39 0.41 -6.47
C CYS A 30 -8.23 1.64 -6.16
N PHE A 31 -9.40 1.41 -5.58
CA PHE A 31 -10.23 2.45 -4.99
C PHE A 31 -9.86 2.56 -3.52
N ILE A 32 -9.56 3.77 -3.04
CA ILE A 32 -9.27 4.06 -1.64
C ILE A 32 -9.99 5.33 -1.26
N SER A 33 -10.87 5.27 -0.27
CA SER A 33 -11.73 6.39 0.14
C SER A 33 -12.49 6.96 -1.06
N HIS A 34 -12.03 8.08 -1.62
CA HIS A 34 -12.65 8.81 -2.71
C HIS A 34 -11.77 8.88 -3.98
N SER A 35 -10.66 8.11 -4.01
CA SER A 35 -9.69 8.17 -5.09
C SER A 35 -9.53 6.82 -5.79
N ILE A 36 -9.38 6.86 -7.11
CA ILE A 36 -9.11 5.68 -7.94
C ILE A 36 -7.68 5.77 -8.45
N TYR A 37 -6.89 4.72 -8.21
CA TYR A 37 -5.51 4.61 -8.64
C TYR A 37 -5.37 3.47 -9.64
N GLN A 38 -4.85 3.76 -10.84
CA GLN A 38 -4.33 2.71 -11.73
C GLN A 38 -2.95 2.31 -11.22
N LEU A 39 -2.76 1.01 -10.93
CA LEU A 39 -1.52 0.49 -10.36
C LEU A 39 -0.72 -0.30 -11.38
N PHE A 40 0.59 -0.11 -11.32
CA PHE A 40 1.59 -0.78 -12.14
C PHE A 40 2.64 -1.46 -11.24
N PRO A 41 3.45 -2.41 -11.78
CA PRO A 41 4.52 -3.04 -11.02
C PRO A 41 5.46 -2.02 -10.38
N GLY A 42 5.66 -2.17 -9.07
CA GLY A 42 6.43 -1.24 -8.24
C GLY A 42 5.58 -0.18 -7.52
N ASP A 43 4.27 -0.15 -7.73
CA ASP A 43 3.39 0.69 -6.92
C ASP A 43 3.12 0.04 -5.56
N LEU A 44 3.25 0.86 -4.52
CA LEU A 44 2.91 0.55 -3.14
C LEU A 44 1.70 1.41 -2.74
N ILE A 45 0.66 0.76 -2.30
CA ILE A 45 -0.51 1.38 -1.68
C ILE A 45 -0.38 1.23 -0.17
N MET A 46 -0.66 2.30 0.54
CA MET A 46 -0.63 2.39 2.00
C MET A 46 -2.04 2.70 2.50
N ILE A 47 -2.66 1.73 3.17
CA ILE A 47 -4.05 1.80 3.61
C ILE A 47 -4.07 1.87 5.15
N PRO A 48 -4.51 3.00 5.73
CA PRO A 48 -4.74 3.12 7.17
C PRO A 48 -5.92 2.26 7.64
N PRO A 49 -6.03 1.99 8.97
CA PRO A 49 -7.18 1.35 9.55
C PRO A 49 -8.50 2.06 9.21
N SER A 50 -9.56 1.27 9.04
CA SER A 50 -10.93 1.73 8.79
C SER A 50 -11.15 2.51 7.49
N VAL A 51 -10.18 2.53 6.59
CA VAL A 51 -10.32 3.16 5.28
C VAL A 51 -10.97 2.19 4.30
N LEU A 52 -12.10 2.63 3.70
CA LEU A 52 -12.80 1.85 2.68
C LEU A 52 -11.95 1.75 1.41
N HIS A 53 -11.74 0.52 0.95
CA HIS A 53 -10.94 0.26 -0.24
C HIS A 53 -11.41 -0.98 -1.00
N ARG A 54 -11.01 -1.04 -2.28
CA ARG A 54 -11.31 -2.16 -3.18
C ARG A 54 -10.23 -2.26 -4.26
N VAL A 55 -9.81 -3.48 -4.59
CA VAL A 55 -8.88 -3.72 -5.71
C VAL A 55 -9.61 -4.51 -6.81
N LEU A 56 -9.54 -3.98 -8.03
CA LEU A 56 -10.14 -4.55 -9.24
C LEU A 56 -9.05 -4.96 -10.22
N TYR A 57 -9.07 -6.20 -10.65
CA TYR A 57 -8.15 -6.74 -11.66
C TYR A 57 -8.85 -6.78 -13.03
N GLU A 58 -8.38 -5.98 -13.97
CA GLU A 58 -9.04 -5.82 -15.27
C GLU A 58 -8.44 -6.64 -16.40
N THR A 59 -7.28 -7.21 -16.19
CA THR A 59 -6.56 -7.89 -17.25
C THR A 59 -6.72 -9.40 -17.17
N LYS A 60 -6.73 -10.06 -18.34
CA LYS A 60 -6.67 -11.53 -18.44
C LYS A 60 -5.32 -12.12 -18.00
N ARG A 61 -4.37 -11.28 -17.55
CA ARG A 61 -3.07 -11.71 -17.06
C ARG A 61 -3.09 -11.80 -15.54
N PRO A 62 -2.52 -12.84 -14.94
CA PRO A 62 -2.40 -12.95 -13.50
C PRO A 62 -1.60 -11.77 -12.96
N ALA A 63 -2.04 -11.23 -11.83
CA ALA A 63 -1.31 -10.21 -11.10
C ALA A 63 -0.71 -10.82 -9.83
N GLU A 64 0.52 -10.45 -9.54
CA GLU A 64 1.22 -10.84 -8.31
C GLU A 64 1.38 -9.65 -7.40
N ARG A 65 1.13 -9.86 -6.12
CA ARG A 65 1.22 -8.83 -5.09
C ARG A 65 1.77 -9.38 -3.78
N ILE A 66 2.28 -8.47 -2.98
CA ILE A 66 2.61 -8.71 -1.57
C ILE A 66 1.69 -7.82 -0.73
N ASN A 67 0.95 -8.43 0.20
CA ASN A 67 0.20 -7.70 1.23
C ASN A 67 0.88 -7.91 2.57
N ILE A 68 1.08 -6.82 3.31
CA ILE A 68 1.62 -6.83 4.66
C ILE A 68 0.61 -6.13 5.56
N PHE A 69 0.07 -6.88 6.53
CA PHE A 69 -0.90 -6.38 7.50
C PHE A 69 -0.21 -6.22 8.86
N PHE A 70 -0.45 -5.11 9.53
CA PHE A 70 0.13 -4.83 10.84
C PHE A 70 -0.76 -3.91 11.68
N SER A 71 -0.70 -4.07 13.00
CA SER A 71 -1.49 -3.27 13.93
C SER A 71 -0.83 -1.91 14.20
N GLU A 72 -1.62 -0.95 14.65
CA GLU A 72 -1.15 0.35 15.11
C GLU A 72 -0.15 0.21 16.27
N ASP A 73 -0.45 -0.65 17.23
CA ASP A 73 0.44 -0.94 18.34
C ASP A 73 1.80 -1.52 17.89
N TYR A 74 1.81 -2.36 16.85
CA TYR A 74 3.06 -2.87 16.28
C TYR A 74 3.85 -1.75 15.61
N LEU A 75 3.19 -0.87 14.85
CA LEU A 75 3.81 0.28 14.20
C LEU A 75 4.42 1.24 15.23
N HIS A 76 3.70 1.56 16.30
CA HIS A 76 4.21 2.40 17.39
C HIS A 76 5.44 1.81 18.08
N ARG A 77 5.43 0.51 18.38
CA ARG A 77 6.60 -0.16 18.98
C ARG A 77 7.85 -0.13 18.11
N VAL A 78 7.68 -0.20 16.79
CA VAL A 78 8.79 -0.10 15.85
C VAL A 78 9.29 1.34 15.75
N SER A 79 8.39 2.31 15.69
CA SER A 79 8.72 3.74 15.55
C SER A 79 9.29 4.36 16.83
N ALA A 80 9.00 3.80 18.01
CA ALA A 80 9.50 4.28 19.31
C ALA A 80 11.02 4.15 19.49
N ALA A 81 11.71 3.47 18.57
CA ALA A 81 13.17 3.32 18.63
C ALA A 81 13.96 4.62 18.37
N GLY A 82 13.27 5.74 18.13
CA GLY A 82 13.86 7.07 17.90
C GLY A 82 13.99 7.39 16.40
N GLY A 83 13.80 8.67 16.09
CA GLY A 83 13.86 9.16 14.73
C GLY A 83 12.67 10.08 14.39
N PRO A 84 12.56 10.54 13.14
CA PRO A 84 11.39 11.26 12.67
C PRO A 84 10.12 10.45 12.88
N ASP A 85 8.98 11.12 13.02
CA ASP A 85 7.68 10.44 13.09
C ASP A 85 7.37 9.74 11.76
N LEU A 86 7.86 8.50 11.64
CA LEU A 86 7.65 7.65 10.47
C LEU A 86 6.16 7.42 10.21
N CYS A 87 5.34 7.37 11.27
CA CYS A 87 3.92 7.09 11.13
C CYS A 87 3.19 8.22 10.40
N ALA A 88 3.40 9.46 10.81
CA ALA A 88 2.75 10.61 10.18
C ALA A 88 3.20 10.80 8.72
N GLY A 89 4.49 10.56 8.44
CA GLY A 89 5.05 10.69 7.09
C GLY A 89 4.55 9.60 6.13
N LEU A 90 4.61 8.34 6.54
CA LEU A 90 4.30 7.19 5.69
C LEU A 90 2.88 7.22 5.12
N PHE A 91 1.90 7.57 5.93
CA PHE A 91 0.49 7.55 5.53
C PHE A 91 -0.04 8.90 5.05
N SER A 92 0.83 9.89 4.83
CA SER A 92 0.46 11.18 4.23
C SER A 92 -0.02 11.06 2.78
N ARG A 93 0.33 9.97 2.10
CA ARG A 93 -0.08 9.63 0.73
C ARG A 93 -0.55 8.19 0.67
N SER A 94 -1.64 7.93 -0.05
CA SER A 94 -2.14 6.55 -0.23
C SER A 94 -1.31 5.73 -1.22
N ARG A 95 -0.59 6.38 -2.15
CA ARG A 95 0.21 5.71 -3.19
C ARG A 95 1.64 6.23 -3.24
N LEU A 96 2.59 5.31 -3.39
CA LEU A 96 4.00 5.57 -3.68
C LEU A 96 4.46 4.66 -4.83
N THR A 97 5.06 5.23 -5.86
CA THR A 97 5.75 4.44 -6.90
C THR A 97 7.21 4.26 -6.47
N ILE A 98 7.61 3.03 -6.18
CA ILE A 98 8.97 2.71 -5.78
C ILE A 98 9.92 2.87 -6.98
N PRO A 99 11.02 3.65 -6.85
CA PRO A 99 12.02 3.78 -7.88
C PRO A 99 12.55 2.42 -8.35
N SER A 100 12.75 2.25 -9.64
CA SER A 100 13.24 0.98 -10.22
C SER A 100 14.55 0.51 -9.59
N SER A 101 15.44 1.43 -9.20
CA SER A 101 16.69 1.12 -8.50
C SER A 101 16.48 0.55 -7.09
N SER A 102 15.40 0.91 -6.40
CA SER A 102 15.11 0.48 -5.03
C SER A 102 14.24 -0.78 -4.95
N ARG A 103 13.52 -1.13 -6.03
CA ARG A 103 12.61 -2.30 -6.08
C ARG A 103 13.27 -3.60 -5.66
N PRO A 104 14.46 -3.99 -6.18
CA PRO A 104 15.05 -5.28 -5.84
C PRO A 104 15.36 -5.43 -4.34
N GLN A 105 15.75 -4.33 -3.67
CA GLN A 105 16.01 -4.33 -2.25
C GLN A 105 14.71 -4.46 -1.45
N LEU A 106 13.69 -3.66 -1.79
CA LEU A 106 12.39 -3.69 -1.13
C LEU A 106 11.71 -5.07 -1.25
N GLU A 107 11.69 -5.64 -2.45
CA GLU A 107 11.10 -6.95 -2.73
C GLU A 107 11.81 -8.07 -1.97
N ARG A 108 13.14 -7.98 -1.85
CA ARG A 108 13.93 -8.91 -1.02
C ARG A 108 13.57 -8.79 0.45
N LEU A 109 13.42 -7.57 0.98
CA LEU A 109 12.99 -7.35 2.37
C LEU A 109 11.60 -7.91 2.63
N MET A 110 10.63 -7.63 1.76
CA MET A 110 9.27 -8.15 1.87
C MET A 110 9.24 -9.69 1.82
N THR A 111 10.05 -10.29 0.94
CA THR A 111 10.16 -11.75 0.84
C THR A 111 10.75 -12.36 2.10
N ARG A 112 11.83 -11.77 2.64
CA ARG A 112 12.43 -12.21 3.89
C ARG A 112 11.47 -12.04 5.07
N LEU A 113 10.78 -10.92 5.14
CA LEU A 113 9.77 -10.64 6.17
C LEU A 113 8.67 -11.73 6.18
N ARG A 114 8.20 -12.15 5.00
CA ARG A 114 7.24 -13.25 4.89
C ARG A 114 7.81 -14.56 5.42
N LEU A 115 9.03 -14.93 5.02
CA LEU A 115 9.67 -16.18 5.45
C LEU A 115 9.86 -16.21 6.98
N GLU A 116 10.30 -15.10 7.57
CA GLU A 116 10.47 -15.00 9.02
C GLU A 116 9.12 -15.03 9.77
N SER A 117 8.08 -14.42 9.21
CA SER A 117 6.74 -14.43 9.83
C SER A 117 6.10 -15.82 9.85
N GLU A 118 6.52 -16.70 8.95
CA GLU A 118 6.07 -18.11 8.85
C GLU A 118 7.01 -19.07 9.62
N SER A 119 8.14 -18.59 10.14
CA SER A 119 9.16 -19.39 10.80
C SER A 119 8.79 -19.73 12.25
N SER A 120 9.12 -20.93 12.67
CA SER A 120 9.03 -21.38 14.09
C SER A 120 10.35 -21.19 14.86
N ASP A 121 11.35 -20.55 14.27
CA ASP A 121 12.61 -20.22 14.93
C ASP A 121 12.35 -19.29 16.12
N PRO A 122 12.93 -19.54 17.33
CA PRO A 122 12.73 -18.70 18.50
C PRO A 122 13.19 -17.24 18.31
N TYR A 123 14.06 -16.97 17.36
CA TYR A 123 14.52 -15.62 17.01
C TYR A 123 13.68 -14.93 15.92
N ALA A 124 12.77 -15.66 15.24
CA ALA A 124 11.94 -15.13 14.17
C ALA A 124 11.14 -13.88 14.56
N PRO A 125 10.56 -13.74 15.77
CA PRO A 125 9.86 -12.51 16.17
C PRO A 125 10.79 -11.28 16.20
N LEU A 126 12.02 -11.44 16.63
CA LEU A 126 13.00 -10.36 16.65
C LEU A 126 13.45 -10.00 15.23
N MET A 127 13.69 -11.01 14.41
CA MET A 127 14.08 -10.82 13.01
C MET A 127 12.95 -10.16 12.21
N THR A 128 11.72 -10.60 12.38
CA THR A 128 10.52 -9.98 11.78
C THR A 128 10.42 -8.49 12.12
N LYS A 129 10.61 -8.14 13.41
CA LYS A 129 10.60 -6.75 13.85
C LYS A 129 11.71 -5.93 13.18
N SER A 130 12.92 -6.48 13.10
CA SER A 130 14.09 -5.80 12.51
C SER A 130 13.90 -5.56 11.02
N LEU A 131 13.43 -6.57 10.27
CA LEU A 131 13.15 -6.48 8.84
C LEU A 131 12.01 -5.52 8.54
N PHE A 132 10.97 -5.51 9.38
CA PHE A 132 9.87 -4.55 9.23
C PHE A 132 10.33 -3.12 9.49
N SER A 133 11.18 -2.90 10.50
CA SER A 133 11.78 -1.58 10.76
C SER A 133 12.60 -1.09 9.56
N GLU A 134 13.44 -1.96 8.99
CA GLU A 134 14.21 -1.66 7.79
C GLU A 134 13.29 -1.32 6.61
N LEU A 135 12.22 -2.10 6.39
CA LEU A 135 11.24 -1.87 5.34
C LEU A 135 10.58 -0.48 5.46
N LEU A 136 10.14 -0.09 6.66
CA LEU A 136 9.55 1.24 6.91
C LEU A 136 10.51 2.37 6.57
N VAL A 137 11.77 2.24 6.96
CA VAL A 137 12.81 3.25 6.67
C VAL A 137 13.06 3.34 5.16
N GLU A 138 13.16 2.21 4.46
CA GLU A 138 13.36 2.22 3.00
C GLU A 138 12.17 2.83 2.25
N ILE A 139 10.94 2.55 2.68
CA ILE A 139 9.74 3.19 2.11
C ILE A 139 9.77 4.70 2.35
N ALA A 140 10.09 5.15 3.58
CA ALA A 140 10.18 6.57 3.91
C ALA A 140 11.23 7.28 3.04
N ARG A 141 12.41 6.67 2.86
CA ARG A 141 13.45 7.22 1.97
C ARG A 141 12.99 7.33 0.52
N CYS A 142 12.18 6.37 0.03
CA CYS A 142 11.61 6.46 -1.31
C CYS A 142 10.59 7.61 -1.42
N GLN A 143 9.87 7.93 -0.36
CA GLN A 143 8.94 9.08 -0.34
C GLN A 143 9.68 10.42 -0.43
N ASP A 144 10.79 10.57 0.27
CA ASP A 144 11.57 11.80 0.28
C ASP A 144 12.18 12.14 -1.10
N VAL A 145 12.60 11.12 -1.84
CA VAL A 145 13.14 11.27 -3.21
C VAL A 145 12.05 11.78 -4.19
N HIS A 146 10.79 11.48 -3.93
CA HIS A 146 9.66 11.82 -4.80
C HIS A 146 8.86 13.05 -4.33
N GLN A 147 9.46 14.02 -3.69
CA GLN A 147 8.83 15.33 -3.41
C GLN A 147 8.53 16.16 -4.66
N THR A 148 8.87 15.67 -5.85
CA THR A 148 8.42 16.26 -7.12
C THR A 148 6.91 16.05 -7.25
N PRO A 149 6.10 17.10 -7.50
CA PRO A 149 4.68 16.95 -7.71
C PRO A 149 4.45 15.94 -8.84
N GLN A 150 3.80 14.81 -8.55
CA GLN A 150 3.25 14.01 -9.65
C GLN A 150 2.16 14.86 -10.29
N PHE A 151 2.42 15.33 -11.50
CA PHE A 151 1.35 15.83 -12.34
C PHE A 151 0.41 14.65 -12.58
N LEU A 152 -0.71 14.63 -11.84
CA LEU A 152 -1.84 13.79 -12.19
C LEU A 152 -2.21 14.22 -13.62
N ASP A 153 -2.33 13.27 -14.55
CA ASP A 153 -2.89 13.63 -15.83
C ASP A 153 -4.30 14.23 -15.60
N GLU A 154 -4.72 15.14 -16.45
CA GLU A 154 -5.99 15.86 -16.29
C GLU A 154 -7.18 14.89 -16.16
N THR A 155 -7.11 13.73 -16.79
CA THR A 155 -8.14 12.69 -16.74
C THR A 155 -8.22 12.05 -15.36
N SER A 156 -7.07 11.74 -14.73
CA SER A 156 -7.02 11.19 -13.39
C SER A 156 -7.53 12.19 -12.34
N THR A 157 -7.21 13.47 -12.52
CA THR A 157 -7.70 14.56 -11.67
C THR A 157 -9.22 14.70 -11.77
N ALA A 158 -9.77 14.72 -12.98
CA ALA A 158 -11.20 14.83 -13.22
C ALA A 158 -11.99 13.64 -12.63
N ILE A 159 -11.46 12.41 -12.74
CA ILE A 159 -12.06 11.21 -12.15
C ILE A 159 -12.07 11.32 -10.62
N GLN A 160 -10.98 11.75 -10.01
CA GLN A 160 -10.88 11.92 -8.55
C GLN A 160 -11.83 12.99 -8.03
N GLU A 161 -11.91 14.14 -8.71
CA GLU A 161 -12.83 15.22 -8.37
C GLU A 161 -14.30 14.79 -8.51
N SER A 162 -14.62 14.06 -9.57
CA SER A 162 -15.97 13.53 -9.77
C SER A 162 -16.36 12.50 -8.70
N ALA A 163 -15.46 11.59 -8.34
CA ALA A 163 -15.68 10.60 -7.29
C ALA A 163 -15.87 11.27 -5.92
N ARG A 164 -15.08 12.30 -5.61
CA ARG A 164 -15.23 13.10 -4.40
C ARG A 164 -16.56 13.85 -4.38
N TYR A 165 -16.92 14.53 -5.46
CA TYR A 165 -18.17 15.26 -5.57
C TYR A 165 -19.39 14.35 -5.35
N ILE A 166 -19.41 13.18 -6.00
CA ILE A 166 -20.50 12.19 -5.83
C ILE A 166 -20.59 11.76 -4.36
N TYR A 167 -19.47 11.48 -3.71
CA TYR A 167 -19.45 11.05 -2.31
C TYR A 167 -19.95 12.15 -1.35
N GLU A 168 -19.56 13.39 -1.58
CA GLU A 168 -19.98 14.53 -0.74
C GLU A 168 -21.46 14.87 -0.89
N HIS A 169 -22.09 14.54 -2.04
CA HIS A 169 -23.44 14.97 -2.41
C HIS A 169 -24.42 13.82 -2.70
N TYR A 170 -24.03 12.55 -2.44
CA TYR A 170 -24.86 11.41 -2.81
C TYR A 170 -26.21 11.33 -2.06
N GLU A 171 -26.33 12.02 -0.92
CA GLU A 171 -27.57 12.11 -0.14
C GLU A 171 -28.46 13.32 -0.52
N GLU A 172 -27.97 14.21 -1.38
CA GLU A 172 -28.72 15.36 -1.83
C GLU A 172 -29.70 14.93 -2.95
N PRO A 173 -30.99 15.34 -2.87
CA PRO A 173 -31.93 15.06 -3.95
C PRO A 173 -31.50 15.81 -5.21
N VAL A 174 -31.50 15.11 -6.34
CA VAL A 174 -31.21 15.66 -7.68
C VAL A 174 -32.35 16.57 -8.14
#